data_985c25ecdaac3b2dbacf08e8b629b703
#
_entry.id   985c25ecdaac3b2dbacf08e8b629b703
#
_cell.length_a   1.000
_cell.length_b   1.000
_cell.length_c   1.000
_cell.angle_alpha   90.00
_cell.angle_beta   90.00
_cell.angle_gamma   90.00
#
_symmetry.space_group_name_H-M   'P 1'
#
loop_
_entity.id
_entity.type
_entity.pdbx_description
1 polymer ?
#
loop_
_entity_poly.entity_id
_entity_poly.type
_entity_poly.pdbx_seq_one_letter_code
_entity_poly.pdbx_strand_id
1 'polypeptide(L)'
;TKWNTFKPKKEFSKGVSYTFLNEGYKISKFMKDNGETVYYYCDIINSEYQKEKNTWIFTDLLVDVKIYPSGFVEVVDVGEVAEALDSGLINEETVKELLVKLDKLLEIVYSGKWKDMTREYFDMRA
;
A
#
# COMPACT_ATOMS: atom_id res chain seq x y z
N THR A 1 16.80 -0.20 -6.21
CA THR A 1 15.56 -0.17 -5.42
C THR A 1 15.44 -1.41 -4.56
N LYS A 2 15.14 -1.22 -3.30
CA LYS A 2 15.04 -2.33 -2.35
C LYS A 2 13.73 -2.23 -1.58
N TRP A 3 13.02 -3.36 -1.46
CA TRP A 3 11.78 -3.45 -0.70
C TRP A 3 11.97 -4.23 0.58
N ASN A 4 11.46 -3.67 1.67
CA ASN A 4 11.37 -4.36 2.96
C ASN A 4 9.88 -4.62 3.22
N THR A 5 9.54 -5.86 3.53
CA THR A 5 8.16 -6.21 3.84
C THR A 5 8.11 -7.08 5.08
N PHE A 6 7.07 -6.89 5.87
CA PHE A 6 6.82 -7.67 7.09
C PHE A 6 5.72 -8.71 6.87
N LYS A 7 5.16 -8.79 5.68
CA LYS A 7 4.01 -9.65 5.38
C LYS A 7 4.29 -10.64 4.28
N PRO A 8 3.72 -11.85 4.35
CA PRO A 8 3.81 -12.79 3.25
C PRO A 8 2.99 -12.29 2.07
N LYS A 9 3.33 -12.78 0.89
CA LYS A 9 2.62 -12.42 -0.33
C LYS A 9 1.24 -13.07 -0.37
N LYS A 10 0.31 -12.39 -1.02
CA LYS A 10 -1.04 -12.89 -1.21
C LYS A 10 -1.11 -13.87 -2.38
N GLU A 11 -2.18 -14.65 -2.41
CA GLU A 11 -2.44 -15.60 -3.48
C GLU A 11 -3.14 -14.91 -4.63
N PHE A 12 -2.43 -14.70 -5.72
CA PHE A 12 -2.96 -14.15 -6.95
C PHE A 12 -1.98 -14.46 -8.07
N SER A 13 -2.46 -14.50 -9.30
CA SER A 13 -1.65 -14.89 -10.43
C SER A 13 -0.80 -13.77 -10.98
N LYS A 14 -1.32 -12.56 -11.00
CA LYS A 14 -0.59 -11.40 -11.51
C LYS A 14 -1.06 -10.12 -10.85
N GLY A 15 -0.17 -9.14 -10.87
CA GLY A 15 -0.47 -7.86 -10.28
C GLY A 15 0.26 -6.74 -11.00
N VAL A 16 -0.33 -5.56 -10.94
CA VAL A 16 0.25 -4.33 -11.45
C VAL A 16 0.19 -3.33 -10.31
N SER A 17 1.31 -2.66 -10.06
CA SER A 17 1.42 -1.72 -8.95
C SER A 17 1.84 -0.35 -9.41
N TYR A 18 1.33 0.67 -8.75
CA TYR A 18 1.77 2.04 -8.93
C TYR A 18 2.08 2.68 -7.59
N THR A 19 3.29 3.23 -7.46
CA THR A 19 3.77 3.83 -6.21
C THR A 19 3.68 5.34 -6.28
N PHE A 20 2.97 5.93 -5.31
CA PHE A 20 2.86 7.38 -5.16
C PHE A 20 3.88 7.82 -4.12
N LEU A 21 5.10 8.10 -4.58
CA LEU A 21 6.24 8.37 -3.69
C LEU A 21 6.00 9.54 -2.74
N ASN A 22 5.43 10.62 -3.26
CA ASN A 22 5.21 11.82 -2.45
C ASN A 22 4.08 11.66 -1.44
N GLU A 23 3.16 10.74 -1.73
CA GLU A 23 2.00 10.51 -0.87
C GLU A 23 2.24 9.41 0.16
N GLY A 24 3.19 8.54 -0.10
CA GLY A 24 3.55 7.48 0.84
C GLY A 24 2.65 6.26 0.80
N TYR A 25 2.13 5.91 -0.37
CA TYR A 25 1.39 4.66 -0.54
C TYR A 25 1.56 4.10 -1.94
N LYS A 26 1.25 2.80 -2.05
CA LYS A 26 1.30 2.06 -3.31
C LYS A 26 -0.07 1.43 -3.51
N ILE A 27 -0.61 1.53 -4.72
CA ILE A 27 -1.88 0.89 -5.08
C ILE A 27 -1.58 -0.19 -6.11
N SER A 28 -2.01 -1.40 -5.81
CA SER A 28 -1.79 -2.57 -6.66
C SER A 28 -3.13 -3.13 -7.10
N LYS A 29 -3.18 -3.60 -8.34
CA LYS A 29 -4.33 -4.31 -8.87
C LYS A 29 -3.93 -5.77 -9.01
N PHE A 30 -4.59 -6.66 -8.29
CA PHE A 30 -4.31 -8.08 -8.34
C PHE A 30 -5.40 -8.81 -9.12
N MET A 31 -4.96 -9.68 -10.02
CA MET A 31 -5.83 -10.34 -10.98
C MET A 31 -5.61 -11.84 -11.01
N LYS A 32 -6.65 -12.56 -11.44
CA LYS A 32 -6.56 -13.97 -11.77
C LYS A 32 -5.95 -14.12 -13.16
N ASP A 33 -5.61 -15.36 -13.53
CA ASP A 33 -5.05 -15.67 -14.84
C ASP A 33 -5.95 -15.22 -16.00
N ASN A 34 -7.27 -15.26 -15.79
CA ASN A 34 -8.24 -14.84 -16.81
C ASN A 34 -8.41 -13.31 -16.91
N GLY A 35 -7.63 -12.55 -16.14
CA GLY A 35 -7.71 -11.09 -16.15
C GLY A 35 -8.73 -10.50 -15.21
N GLU A 36 -9.50 -11.32 -14.51
CA GLU A 36 -10.49 -10.84 -13.56
C GLU A 36 -9.82 -10.25 -12.33
N THR A 37 -10.26 -9.07 -11.91
CA THR A 37 -9.71 -8.40 -10.72
C THR A 37 -10.15 -9.11 -9.45
N VAL A 38 -9.17 -9.50 -8.63
CA VAL A 38 -9.43 -10.07 -7.32
C VAL A 38 -9.73 -8.95 -6.32
N TYR A 39 -8.81 -8.00 -6.22
CA TYR A 39 -9.00 -6.78 -5.43
C TYR A 39 -7.89 -5.78 -5.75
N TYR A 40 -8.08 -4.55 -5.28
CA TYR A 40 -7.01 -3.56 -5.25
C TYR A 40 -6.43 -3.55 -3.84
N TYR A 41 -5.13 -3.46 -3.76
CA TYR A 41 -4.40 -3.53 -2.49
C TYR A 41 -3.57 -2.27 -2.32
N CYS A 42 -3.84 -1.55 -1.24
CA CYS A 42 -3.11 -0.31 -0.96
C CYS A 42 -2.18 -0.52 0.22
N ASP A 43 -0.89 -0.37 -0.03
CA ASP A 43 0.14 -0.45 1.01
C ASP A 43 0.54 0.96 1.42
N ILE A 44 0.65 1.18 2.73
CA ILE A 44 1.26 2.41 3.24
C ILE A 44 2.74 2.16 3.33
N ILE A 45 3.53 3.04 2.75
CA ILE A 45 4.96 2.83 2.65
C ILE A 45 5.73 4.05 3.17
N ASN A 46 6.93 3.79 3.62
CA ASN A 46 7.94 4.80 3.84
C ASN A 46 9.00 4.64 2.77
N SER A 47 9.36 5.74 2.11
CA SER A 47 10.38 5.72 1.07
C SER A 47 11.54 6.58 1.50
N GLU A 48 12.74 6.07 1.30
CA GLU A 48 13.97 6.77 1.65
C GLU A 48 14.96 6.63 0.49
N TYR A 49 15.50 7.77 0.05
CA TYR A 49 16.54 7.74 -0.95
C TYR A 49 17.91 7.78 -0.28
N GLN A 50 18.72 6.78 -0.53
CA GLN A 50 20.09 6.74 -0.04
C GLN A 50 21.01 7.25 -1.13
N LYS A 51 21.39 8.51 -1.01
CA LYS A 51 22.19 9.22 -1.99
C LYS A 51 23.53 8.53 -2.26
N GLU A 52 24.18 8.05 -1.22
CA GLU A 52 25.48 7.39 -1.33
C GLU A 52 25.44 6.14 -2.20
N LYS A 53 24.33 5.40 -2.13
CA LYS A 53 24.14 4.15 -2.86
C LYS A 53 23.30 4.32 -4.11
N ASN A 54 22.80 5.53 -4.34
CA ASN A 54 21.87 5.83 -5.42
C ASN A 54 20.71 4.84 -5.44
N THR A 55 20.14 4.57 -4.27
CA THR A 55 19.13 3.54 -4.07
C THR A 55 17.96 4.08 -3.28
N TRP A 56 16.75 3.73 -3.70
CA TRP A 56 15.52 3.95 -2.95
C TRP A 56 15.24 2.73 -2.08
N ILE A 57 14.92 2.98 -0.81
CA ILE A 57 14.49 1.94 0.12
C ILE A 57 13.01 2.17 0.43
N PHE A 58 12.19 1.16 0.21
CA PHE A 58 10.76 1.20 0.52
C PHE A 58 10.49 0.25 1.67
N THR A 59 9.78 0.75 2.67
CA THR A 59 9.41 -0.04 3.84
C THR A 59 7.89 -0.04 3.97
N ASP A 60 7.31 -1.23 4.07
CA ASP A 60 5.89 -1.43 4.31
C ASP A 60 5.60 -1.06 5.76
N LEU A 61 4.61 -0.21 5.99
CA LEU A 61 4.25 0.26 7.34
C LEU A 61 3.07 -0.51 7.96
N LEU A 62 2.91 -1.77 7.58
CA LEU A 62 2.05 -2.77 8.23
C LEU A 62 0.55 -2.69 7.95
N VAL A 63 -0.04 -1.51 7.92
CA VAL A 63 -1.48 -1.36 7.68
C VAL A 63 -1.74 -1.32 6.19
N ASP A 64 -2.71 -2.10 5.73
CA ASP A 64 -3.10 -2.14 4.33
C ASP A 64 -4.59 -1.87 4.18
N VAL A 65 -4.97 -1.42 3.00
CA VAL A 65 -6.36 -1.21 2.64
C VAL A 65 -6.67 -2.02 1.40
N LYS A 66 -7.69 -2.86 1.48
CA LYS A 66 -8.17 -3.65 0.35
C LYS A 66 -9.45 -3.05 -0.18
N ILE A 67 -9.55 -2.95 -1.50
CA ILE A 67 -10.77 -2.47 -2.16
C ILE A 67 -11.22 -3.59 -3.09
N TYR A 68 -12.40 -4.14 -2.82
CA TYR A 68 -12.96 -5.23 -3.60
C TYR A 68 -13.76 -4.70 -4.78
N PRO A 69 -13.93 -5.48 -5.86
CA PRO A 69 -14.74 -5.05 -7.01
C PRO A 69 -16.17 -4.66 -6.66
N SER A 70 -16.70 -5.22 -5.57
CA SER A 70 -18.03 -4.89 -5.07
C SER A 70 -18.13 -3.49 -4.47
N GLY A 71 -16.98 -2.84 -4.23
CA GLY A 71 -16.92 -1.56 -3.55
C GLY A 71 -16.65 -1.67 -2.05
N PHE A 72 -16.61 -2.89 -1.53
CA PHE A 72 -16.29 -3.10 -0.11
C PHE A 72 -14.83 -2.71 0.15
N VAL A 73 -14.61 -1.98 1.24
CA VAL A 73 -13.28 -1.52 1.66
C VAL A 73 -12.96 -2.16 3.01
N GLU A 74 -11.79 -2.76 3.10
CA GLU A 74 -11.34 -3.43 4.32
C GLU A 74 -9.97 -2.89 4.71
N VAL A 75 -9.87 -2.38 5.94
CA VAL A 75 -8.58 -1.98 6.52
C VAL A 75 -8.08 -3.16 7.34
N VAL A 76 -6.89 -3.64 7.02
CA VAL A 76 -6.36 -4.86 7.63
C VAL A 76 -5.05 -4.61 8.39
N ASP A 77 -4.80 -5.48 9.36
CA ASP A 77 -3.56 -5.53 10.12
C ASP A 77 -3.28 -4.31 11.02
N VAL A 78 -4.34 -3.58 11.38
CA VAL A 78 -4.20 -2.43 12.28
C VAL A 78 -3.57 -2.85 13.61
N GLY A 79 -3.95 -4.00 14.15
CA GLY A 79 -3.42 -4.50 15.42
C GLY A 79 -1.92 -4.79 15.38
N GLU A 80 -1.36 -5.09 14.21
CA GLU A 80 0.07 -5.35 14.08
C GLU A 80 0.91 -4.10 14.38
N VAL A 81 0.32 -2.92 14.24
CA VAL A 81 0.99 -1.66 14.56
C VAL A 81 1.27 -1.58 16.06
N ALA A 82 0.29 -1.94 16.88
CA ALA A 82 0.45 -1.97 18.33
C ALA A 82 1.51 -2.97 18.75
N GLU A 83 1.49 -4.16 18.17
CA GLU A 83 2.47 -5.20 18.45
C GLU A 83 3.89 -4.76 18.08
N ALA A 84 4.02 -4.11 16.92
CA ALA A 84 5.31 -3.62 16.44
C ALA A 84 5.85 -2.50 17.34
N LEU A 85 4.96 -1.64 17.84
CA LEU A 85 5.35 -0.59 18.76
C LEU A 85 5.82 -1.18 20.09
N ASP A 86 5.05 -2.11 20.64
CA ASP A 86 5.39 -2.77 21.91
C ASP A 86 6.70 -3.53 21.82
N SER A 87 6.99 -4.18 20.72
CA SER A 87 8.23 -4.95 20.54
C SER A 87 9.44 -4.11 20.18
N GLY A 88 9.24 -2.81 19.94
CA GLY A 88 10.34 -1.92 19.55
C GLY A 88 10.70 -1.97 18.08
N LEU A 89 9.92 -2.68 17.26
CA LEU A 89 10.17 -2.75 15.82
C LEU A 89 9.96 -1.38 15.16
N ILE A 90 8.97 -0.63 15.64
CA ILE A 90 8.72 0.75 15.21
C ILE A 90 8.57 1.64 16.44
N ASN A 91 8.73 2.94 16.27
CA ASN A 91 8.60 3.92 17.36
C ASN A 91 7.34 4.77 17.20
N GLU A 92 7.06 5.62 18.18
CA GLU A 92 5.87 6.49 18.17
C GLU A 92 5.83 7.41 16.96
N GLU A 93 6.98 7.89 16.53
CA GLU A 93 7.06 8.79 15.40
C GLU A 93 6.62 8.08 14.11
N THR A 94 7.03 6.83 13.94
CA THR A 94 6.62 6.00 12.81
C THR A 94 5.12 5.75 12.85
N VAL A 95 4.55 5.52 14.04
CA VAL A 95 3.11 5.33 14.20
C VAL A 95 2.35 6.58 13.77
N LYS A 96 2.81 7.74 14.20
CA LYS A 96 2.17 9.01 13.79
C LYS A 96 2.21 9.21 12.28
N GLU A 97 3.35 8.95 11.68
CA GLU A 97 3.51 9.04 10.23
C GLU A 97 2.56 8.11 9.50
N LEU A 98 2.47 6.87 9.98
CA LEU A 98 1.56 5.87 9.43
C LEU A 98 0.12 6.33 9.52
N LEU A 99 -0.30 6.86 10.67
CA LEU A 99 -1.68 7.32 10.86
C LEU A 99 -2.04 8.49 9.95
N VAL A 100 -1.11 9.42 9.75
CA VAL A 100 -1.34 10.56 8.84
C VAL A 100 -1.49 10.06 7.41
N LYS A 101 -0.64 9.14 6.98
CA LYS A 101 -0.70 8.56 5.64
C LYS A 101 -1.97 7.74 5.44
N LEU A 102 -2.36 6.97 6.45
CA LEU A 102 -3.58 6.18 6.42
C LEU A 102 -4.81 7.07 6.28
N ASP A 103 -4.85 8.15 7.04
CA ASP A 103 -5.96 9.10 6.98
C ASP A 103 -6.13 9.67 5.58
N LYS A 104 -5.05 10.09 4.96
CA LYS A 104 -5.07 10.60 3.58
C LYS A 104 -5.48 9.53 2.58
N LEU A 105 -4.98 8.32 2.74
CA LEU A 105 -5.32 7.21 1.86
C LEU A 105 -6.82 6.89 1.96
N LEU A 106 -7.34 6.80 3.17
CA LEU A 106 -8.76 6.50 3.37
C LEU A 106 -9.66 7.60 2.79
N GLU A 107 -9.21 8.85 2.84
CA GLU A 107 -9.96 9.95 2.24
C GLU A 107 -10.13 9.75 0.74
N ILE A 108 -9.06 9.40 0.03
CA ILE A 108 -9.15 9.17 -1.42
C ILE A 108 -9.89 7.87 -1.75
N VAL A 109 -9.82 6.87 -0.88
CA VAL A 109 -10.52 5.60 -1.08
C VAL A 109 -12.02 5.79 -0.90
N TYR A 110 -12.44 6.39 0.20
CA TYR A 110 -13.86 6.57 0.49
C TYR A 110 -14.54 7.56 -0.44
N SER A 111 -13.81 8.55 -0.95
CA SER A 111 -14.36 9.52 -1.90
C SER A 111 -14.39 9.00 -3.33
N GLY A 112 -13.72 7.89 -3.59
CA GLY A 112 -13.60 7.33 -4.95
C GLY A 112 -12.53 7.99 -5.81
N LYS A 113 -11.83 8.98 -5.30
CA LYS A 113 -10.77 9.67 -6.06
C LYS A 113 -9.64 8.73 -6.51
N TRP A 114 -9.40 7.66 -5.76
CA TRP A 114 -8.36 6.71 -6.12
C TRP A 114 -8.56 6.11 -7.50
N LYS A 115 -9.81 5.97 -7.94
CA LYS A 115 -10.12 5.43 -9.28
C LYS A 115 -9.59 6.34 -10.38
N ASP A 116 -9.81 7.65 -10.23
CA ASP A 116 -9.34 8.62 -11.22
C ASP A 116 -7.83 8.72 -11.22
N MET A 117 -7.22 8.65 -10.04
CA MET A 117 -5.77 8.73 -9.89
C MET A 117 -5.04 7.56 -10.55
N THR A 118 -5.67 6.40 -10.57
CA THR A 118 -5.04 5.16 -11.04
C THR A 118 -5.55 4.67 -12.39
N ARG A 119 -6.66 5.21 -12.87
CA ARG A 119 -7.31 4.74 -14.12
C ARG A 119 -6.34 4.66 -15.28
N GLU A 120 -5.61 5.72 -15.51
CA GLU A 120 -4.67 5.81 -16.62
C GLU A 120 -3.64 4.68 -16.57
N TYR A 121 -3.11 4.41 -15.39
CA TYR A 121 -2.05 3.42 -15.22
C TYR A 121 -2.56 1.99 -15.33
N PHE A 122 -3.71 1.71 -14.74
CA PHE A 122 -4.24 0.35 -14.73
C PHE A 122 -4.91 -0.02 -16.06
N ASP A 123 -5.59 0.92 -16.70
CA ASP A 123 -6.25 0.66 -17.99
C ASP A 123 -5.24 0.44 -19.11
N MET A 124 -4.13 1.17 -19.07
CA MET A 124 -3.06 1.01 -20.05
C MET A 124 -2.38 -0.36 -19.97
N ARG A 125 -2.51 -1.04 -18.84
CA ARG A 125 -1.85 -2.31 -18.56
C ARG A 125 -2.81 -3.50 -18.50
N ALA A 126 -4.07 -3.24 -18.69
CA ALA A 126 -5.10 -4.28 -18.59
C ALA A 126 -5.08 -5.25 -19.79
#